data_5d9e676119ced26deb0fac2a2452ac1d
#
_entry.id   5d9e676119ced26deb0fac2a2452ac1d
#
_cell.length_a   1.000
_cell.length_b   1.000
_cell.length_c   1.000
_cell.angle_alpha   90.00
_cell.angle_beta   90.00
_cell.angle_gamma   90.00
#
_symmetry.space_group_name_H-M   'P 1'
#
loop_
_entity.id
_entity.type
_entity.pdbx_description
1 polymer ?
#
loop_
_entity_poly.entity_id
_entity_poly.type
_entity_poly.pdbx_seq_one_letter_code
_entity_poly.pdbx_strand_id
1 'polypeptide(L)'
;MEAVLESKKKRVFAENEEELLNECMKSVLLGVQSLDVVEKVAVGELNAYVKQLIGEYAALCERISDRMKKLDIDPEIYGTMKQRWQKKMVKLSIFGNKSNSNIAEKLIKGTNMGITDLTRCLNDNAISVEEETATLAQDILAFFSGSVEALKKFL
;
A
#
# COMPACT_ATOMS: atom_id res chain seq x y z
N MET A 1 34.25 -14.59 -16.03
CA MET A 1 33.59 -15.10 -14.82
C MET A 1 33.05 -13.98 -13.91
N GLU A 2 33.84 -12.95 -13.64
CA GLU A 2 33.39 -11.76 -12.87
C GLU A 2 32.23 -11.02 -13.50
N ALA A 3 32.26 -10.78 -14.81
CA ALA A 3 31.16 -10.09 -15.55
C ALA A 3 29.82 -10.85 -15.48
N VAL A 4 29.85 -12.19 -15.48
CA VAL A 4 28.64 -13.03 -15.36
C VAL A 4 28.07 -12.97 -13.94
N LEU A 5 28.95 -12.99 -12.91
CA LEU A 5 28.53 -12.86 -11.51
C LEU A 5 27.94 -11.48 -11.22
N GLU A 6 28.55 -10.43 -11.77
CA GLU A 6 28.08 -9.05 -11.64
C GLU A 6 26.72 -8.84 -12.33
N SER A 7 26.56 -9.43 -13.52
CA SER A 7 25.27 -9.41 -14.25
C SER A 7 24.17 -10.15 -13.49
N LYS A 8 24.48 -11.30 -12.87
CA LYS A 8 23.53 -12.04 -12.02
C LYS A 8 23.15 -11.26 -10.77
N LYS A 9 24.12 -10.61 -10.11
CA LYS A 9 23.86 -9.74 -8.94
C LYS A 9 22.92 -8.59 -9.31
N LYS A 10 23.19 -7.89 -10.42
CA LYS A 10 22.32 -6.79 -10.92
C LYS A 10 20.90 -7.27 -11.19
N ARG A 11 20.74 -8.46 -11.76
CA ARG A 11 19.41 -9.04 -12.04
C ARG A 11 18.64 -9.34 -10.75
N VAL A 12 19.29 -9.95 -9.75
CA VAL A 12 18.68 -10.24 -8.44
C VAL A 12 18.26 -8.95 -7.73
N PHE A 13 19.10 -7.92 -7.76
CA PHE A 13 18.75 -6.59 -7.23
C PHE A 13 17.52 -6.00 -7.92
N ALA A 14 17.48 -6.04 -9.26
CA ALA A 14 16.35 -5.51 -10.02
C ALA A 14 15.04 -6.24 -9.69
N GLU A 15 15.08 -7.57 -9.58
CA GLU A 15 13.91 -8.40 -9.23
C GLU A 15 13.41 -8.09 -7.80
N ASN A 16 14.31 -7.91 -6.84
CA ASN A 16 13.96 -7.60 -5.46
C ASN A 16 13.43 -6.18 -5.29
N GLU A 17 13.97 -5.20 -6.03
CA GLU A 17 13.44 -3.84 -6.10
C GLU A 17 12.01 -3.85 -6.63
N GLU A 18 11.78 -4.56 -7.73
CA GLU A 18 10.46 -4.69 -8.34
C GLU A 18 9.45 -5.37 -7.42
N GLU A 19 9.84 -6.46 -6.76
CA GLU A 19 8.98 -7.18 -5.82
C GLU A 19 8.54 -6.28 -4.66
N LEU A 20 9.49 -5.58 -4.02
CA LEU A 20 9.19 -4.71 -2.89
C LEU A 20 8.32 -3.52 -3.31
N LEU A 21 8.64 -2.88 -4.43
CA LEU A 21 7.86 -1.74 -4.93
C LEU A 21 6.44 -2.15 -5.36
N ASN A 22 6.29 -3.33 -5.95
CA ASN A 22 4.98 -3.87 -6.29
C ASN A 22 4.15 -4.16 -5.04
N GLU A 23 4.76 -4.68 -3.97
CA GLU A 23 4.05 -4.89 -2.70
C GLU A 23 3.66 -3.57 -2.04
N CYS A 24 4.55 -2.56 -2.06
CA CYS A 24 4.23 -1.20 -1.62
C CYS A 24 3.02 -0.64 -2.39
N MET A 25 3.05 -0.71 -3.70
CA MET A 25 1.97 -0.20 -4.56
C MET A 25 0.66 -0.94 -4.32
N LYS A 26 0.70 -2.26 -4.25
CA LYS A 26 -0.46 -3.10 -3.95
C LYS A 26 -1.12 -2.71 -2.63
N SER A 27 -0.33 -2.59 -1.56
CA SER A 27 -0.84 -2.26 -0.23
C SER A 27 -1.48 -0.88 -0.18
N VAL A 28 -0.85 0.11 -0.81
CA VAL A 28 -1.36 1.49 -0.86
C VAL A 28 -2.62 1.58 -1.72
N LEU A 29 -2.65 0.93 -2.87
CA LEU A 29 -3.83 0.92 -3.76
C LEU A 29 -5.05 0.28 -3.13
N LEU A 30 -4.86 -0.81 -2.41
CA LEU A 30 -5.92 -1.42 -1.62
C LEU A 30 -6.53 -0.43 -0.65
N GLY A 31 -5.67 0.34 0.02
CA GLY A 31 -6.09 1.40 0.93
C GLY A 31 -6.91 2.47 0.23
N VAL A 32 -6.43 2.99 -0.88
CA VAL A 32 -7.16 4.03 -1.67
C VAL A 32 -8.55 3.56 -2.04
N GLN A 33 -8.67 2.34 -2.55
CA GLN A 33 -9.95 1.82 -3.00
C GLN A 33 -10.92 1.56 -1.85
N SER A 34 -10.42 1.06 -0.72
CA SER A 34 -11.20 0.89 0.50
C SER A 34 -11.73 2.24 0.99
N LEU A 35 -10.87 3.26 1.01
CA LEU A 35 -11.22 4.61 1.44
C LEU A 35 -12.24 5.27 0.52
N ASP A 36 -12.13 5.07 -0.79
CA ASP A 36 -13.12 5.60 -1.76
C ASP A 36 -14.52 5.04 -1.51
N VAL A 37 -14.61 3.78 -1.11
CA VAL A 37 -15.90 3.15 -0.78
C VAL A 37 -16.45 3.68 0.54
N VAL A 38 -15.63 3.75 1.58
CA VAL A 38 -16.10 4.15 2.92
C VAL A 38 -16.34 5.65 3.03
N GLU A 39 -15.71 6.48 2.21
CA GLU A 39 -15.97 7.93 2.16
C GLU A 39 -17.46 8.22 1.90
N LYS A 40 -18.10 7.40 1.10
CA LYS A 40 -19.52 7.57 0.72
C LYS A 40 -20.48 7.28 1.86
N VAL A 41 -20.04 6.55 2.87
CA VAL A 41 -20.90 6.07 3.96
C VAL A 41 -20.45 6.55 5.34
N ALA A 42 -19.19 6.86 5.54
CA ALA A 42 -18.68 7.42 6.79
C ALA A 42 -19.26 8.82 7.04
N VAL A 43 -19.52 9.13 8.30
CA VAL A 43 -20.10 10.42 8.69
C VAL A 43 -19.25 11.14 9.73
N GLY A 44 -19.39 12.45 9.82
CA GLY A 44 -18.75 13.29 10.85
C GLY A 44 -17.23 13.23 10.82
N GLU A 45 -16.61 13.09 11.96
CA GLU A 45 -15.15 13.09 12.11
C GLU A 45 -14.47 11.94 11.35
N LEU A 46 -15.10 10.77 11.28
CA LEU A 46 -14.54 9.67 10.50
C LEU A 46 -14.51 10.01 9.01
N ASN A 47 -15.58 10.62 8.48
CA ASN A 47 -15.59 11.04 7.08
C ASN A 47 -14.47 12.05 6.78
N ALA A 48 -14.28 13.04 7.66
CA ALA A 48 -13.20 14.02 7.51
C ALA A 48 -11.81 13.34 7.52
N TYR A 49 -11.61 12.39 8.42
CA TYR A 49 -10.36 11.64 8.50
C TYR A 49 -10.13 10.75 7.26
N VAL A 50 -11.16 10.09 6.77
CA VAL A 50 -11.10 9.29 5.52
C VAL A 50 -10.67 10.15 4.34
N LYS A 51 -11.22 11.35 4.19
CA LYS A 51 -10.83 12.30 3.14
C LYS A 51 -9.36 12.70 3.24
N GLN A 52 -8.88 12.95 4.46
CA GLN A 52 -7.46 13.21 4.70
C GLN A 52 -6.59 12.02 4.29
N LEU A 53 -6.97 10.81 4.70
CA LEU A 53 -6.25 9.59 4.32
C LEU A 53 -6.18 9.39 2.81
N ILE A 54 -7.25 9.65 2.08
CA ILE A 54 -7.26 9.52 0.61
C ILE A 54 -6.15 10.38 -0.02
N GLY A 55 -6.01 11.64 0.43
CA GLY A 55 -4.94 12.51 -0.04
C GLY A 55 -3.53 12.00 0.31
N GLU A 56 -3.35 11.49 1.52
CA GLU A 56 -2.06 10.95 1.98
C GLU A 56 -1.69 9.66 1.24
N TYR A 57 -2.64 8.76 1.02
CA TYR A 57 -2.44 7.55 0.21
C TYR A 57 -2.11 7.88 -1.25
N ALA A 58 -2.76 8.89 -1.83
CA ALA A 58 -2.45 9.33 -3.19
C ALA A 58 -1.01 9.84 -3.30
N ALA A 59 -0.53 10.58 -2.31
CA ALA A 59 0.86 11.03 -2.25
C ALA A 59 1.84 9.86 -2.14
N LEU A 60 1.51 8.81 -1.39
CA LEU A 60 2.31 7.59 -1.33
C LEU A 60 2.36 6.88 -2.68
N CYS A 61 1.25 6.79 -3.40
CA CYS A 61 1.21 6.23 -4.76
C CYS A 61 2.17 6.96 -5.71
N GLU A 62 2.19 8.29 -5.64
CA GLU A 62 3.11 9.11 -6.45
C GLU A 62 4.59 8.82 -6.10
N ARG A 63 4.92 8.75 -4.82
CA ARG A 63 6.29 8.41 -4.37
C ARG A 63 6.72 7.05 -4.88
N ILE A 64 5.85 6.04 -4.81
CA ILE A 64 6.15 4.69 -5.31
C ILE A 64 6.33 4.73 -6.83
N SER A 65 5.44 5.39 -7.54
CA SER A 65 5.50 5.53 -9.00
C SER A 65 6.78 6.23 -9.45
N ASP A 66 7.17 7.30 -8.77
CA ASP A 66 8.41 8.03 -9.07
C ASP A 66 9.65 7.15 -8.85
N ARG A 67 9.66 6.36 -7.77
CA ARG A 67 10.73 5.41 -7.51
C ARG A 67 10.81 4.33 -8.57
N MET A 68 9.67 3.77 -8.99
CA MET A 68 9.59 2.80 -10.07
C MET A 68 10.16 3.36 -11.37
N LYS A 69 9.81 4.60 -11.73
CA LYS A 69 10.32 5.26 -12.93
C LYS A 69 11.83 5.44 -12.91
N LYS A 70 12.40 5.80 -11.76
CA LYS A 70 13.86 5.92 -11.59
C LYS A 70 14.60 4.59 -11.83
N LEU A 71 13.95 3.47 -11.55
CA LEU A 71 14.49 2.13 -11.67
C LEU A 71 14.09 1.43 -12.98
N ASP A 72 13.47 2.15 -13.93
CA ASP A 72 12.91 1.61 -15.18
C ASP A 72 11.91 0.46 -14.96
N ILE A 73 11.20 0.49 -13.84
CA ILE A 73 10.10 -0.43 -13.56
C ILE A 73 8.81 0.16 -14.11
N ASP A 74 8.11 -0.60 -14.95
CA ASP A 74 6.91 -0.13 -15.62
C ASP A 74 5.72 -0.02 -14.65
N PRO A 75 5.14 1.18 -14.47
CA PRO A 75 3.94 1.36 -13.64
C PRO A 75 2.64 0.84 -14.28
N GLU A 76 2.67 0.19 -15.46
CA GLU A 76 1.48 -0.44 -16.07
C GLU A 76 0.87 -1.54 -15.20
N ILE A 77 1.68 -2.21 -14.37
CA ILE A 77 1.21 -3.12 -13.32
C ILE A 77 0.17 -2.43 -12.42
N TYR A 78 0.36 -1.12 -12.17
CA TYR A 78 -0.57 -0.27 -11.45
C TYR A 78 -1.99 -0.29 -12.06
N GLY A 79 -2.15 -0.12 -13.36
CA GLY A 79 -3.46 -0.14 -14.03
C GLY A 79 -4.15 -1.50 -13.96
N THR A 80 -3.39 -2.59 -14.14
CA THR A 80 -3.91 -3.96 -14.06
C THR A 80 -4.32 -4.33 -12.63
N MET A 81 -3.52 -3.95 -11.64
CA MET A 81 -3.84 -4.14 -10.22
C MET A 81 -5.07 -3.32 -9.82
N LYS A 82 -5.17 -2.08 -10.25
CA LYS A 82 -6.33 -1.21 -10.01
C LYS A 82 -7.63 -1.87 -10.50
N GLN A 83 -7.64 -2.47 -11.68
CA GLN A 83 -8.81 -3.17 -12.21
C GLN A 83 -9.18 -4.42 -11.41
N ARG A 84 -8.20 -5.22 -10.99
CA ARG A 84 -8.41 -6.42 -10.16
C ARG A 84 -9.01 -6.07 -8.81
N TRP A 85 -8.56 -4.98 -8.21
CA TRP A 85 -8.99 -4.55 -6.89
C TRP A 85 -10.36 -3.91 -6.89
N GLN A 86 -10.73 -3.17 -7.93
CA GLN A 86 -12.08 -2.63 -8.10
C GLN A 86 -13.14 -3.74 -8.07
N LYS A 87 -12.87 -4.92 -8.65
CA LYS A 87 -13.77 -6.07 -8.62
C LYS A 87 -13.93 -6.67 -7.21
N LYS A 88 -12.88 -6.66 -6.38
CA LYS A 88 -12.94 -7.14 -4.98
C LYS A 88 -13.64 -6.16 -4.05
N MET A 89 -13.52 -4.87 -4.30
CA MET A 89 -14.12 -3.81 -3.48
C MET A 89 -15.64 -3.72 -3.63
N VAL A 90 -16.19 -4.09 -4.77
CA VAL A 90 -17.65 -4.22 -4.95
C VAL A 90 -18.25 -5.20 -3.92
N LYS A 91 -17.49 -6.22 -3.51
CA LYS A 91 -17.92 -7.15 -2.46
C LYS A 91 -17.92 -6.55 -1.06
N LEU A 92 -17.02 -5.60 -0.75
CA LEU A 92 -16.98 -4.92 0.55
C LEU A 92 -18.17 -3.95 0.74
N SER A 93 -18.69 -3.36 -0.33
CA SER A 93 -19.86 -2.48 -0.28
C SER A 93 -21.16 -3.22 0.07
N ILE A 94 -21.18 -4.54 -0.02
CA ILE A 94 -22.36 -5.40 0.22
C ILE A 94 -22.47 -5.82 1.71
N PHE A 95 -21.43 -5.62 2.55
CA PHE A 95 -21.47 -5.95 3.97
C PHE A 95 -22.21 -4.87 4.77
N GLY A 96 -23.43 -5.18 5.13
CA GLY A 96 -24.55 -4.39 5.57
C GLY A 96 -24.45 -3.46 6.77
N ASN A 97 -23.36 -3.40 7.58
CA ASN A 97 -23.28 -2.48 8.69
C ASN A 97 -22.37 -1.29 8.36
N LYS A 98 -23.00 -0.13 8.12
CA LYS A 98 -22.34 1.12 7.71
C LYS A 98 -22.05 2.06 8.88
N SER A 99 -22.09 1.58 10.13
CA SER A 99 -21.73 2.40 11.28
C SER A 99 -20.25 2.78 11.24
N ASN A 100 -19.91 3.96 11.76
CA ASN A 100 -18.52 4.42 11.84
C ASN A 100 -17.62 3.40 12.56
N SER A 101 -18.12 2.79 13.64
CA SER A 101 -17.38 1.78 14.39
C SER A 101 -17.05 0.55 13.52
N ASN A 102 -18.00 0.06 12.76
CA ASN A 102 -17.77 -1.08 11.85
C ASN A 102 -16.84 -0.73 10.69
N ILE A 103 -16.97 0.49 10.15
CA ILE A 103 -16.06 0.99 9.10
C ILE A 103 -14.63 1.07 9.66
N ALA A 104 -14.44 1.66 10.84
CA ALA A 104 -13.13 1.75 11.48
C ALA A 104 -12.53 0.38 11.73
N GLU A 105 -13.31 -0.58 12.23
CA GLU A 105 -12.86 -1.95 12.45
C GLU A 105 -12.34 -2.60 11.16
N LYS A 106 -13.08 -2.45 10.07
CA LYS A 106 -12.69 -3.02 8.77
C LYS A 106 -11.44 -2.34 8.19
N LEU A 107 -11.34 -1.03 8.32
CA LEU A 107 -10.14 -0.30 7.90
C LEU A 107 -8.92 -0.71 8.70
N ILE A 108 -9.05 -0.89 10.01
CA ILE A 108 -7.97 -1.38 10.89
C ILE A 108 -7.53 -2.78 10.46
N LYS A 109 -8.46 -3.70 10.26
CA LYS A 109 -8.16 -5.07 9.83
C LYS A 109 -7.44 -5.09 8.49
N GLY A 110 -7.93 -4.35 7.50
CA GLY A 110 -7.31 -4.27 6.18
C GLY A 110 -5.92 -3.66 6.23
N THR A 111 -5.74 -2.59 7.00
CA THR A 111 -4.44 -1.94 7.16
C THR A 111 -3.42 -2.86 7.86
N ASN A 112 -3.85 -3.59 8.89
CA ASN A 112 -2.99 -4.56 9.57
C ASN A 112 -2.56 -5.72 8.65
N MET A 113 -3.41 -6.15 7.74
CA MET A 113 -3.02 -7.11 6.69
C MET A 113 -1.93 -6.53 5.78
N GLY A 114 -2.11 -5.28 5.36
CA GLY A 114 -1.10 -4.57 4.57
C GLY A 114 0.22 -4.42 5.30
N ILE A 115 0.19 -4.08 6.59
CA ILE A 115 1.39 -4.02 7.45
C ILE A 115 2.11 -5.37 7.47
N THR A 116 1.37 -6.45 7.70
CA THR A 116 1.94 -7.81 7.76
C THR A 116 2.60 -8.20 6.44
N ASP A 117 1.90 -8.03 5.34
CA ASP A 117 2.38 -8.43 4.02
C ASP A 117 3.59 -7.58 3.58
N LEU A 118 3.53 -6.27 3.78
CA LEU A 118 4.63 -5.39 3.42
C LEU A 118 5.84 -5.60 4.32
N THR A 119 5.64 -5.83 5.62
CA THR A 119 6.72 -6.15 6.57
C THR A 119 7.44 -7.42 6.16
N ARG A 120 6.71 -8.46 5.81
CA ARG A 120 7.27 -9.72 5.33
C ARG A 120 8.09 -9.51 4.06
N CYS A 121 7.54 -8.81 3.09
CA CYS A 121 8.23 -8.50 1.83
C CYS A 121 9.49 -7.66 2.06
N LEU A 122 9.43 -6.67 2.94
CA LEU A 122 10.59 -5.85 3.30
C LEU A 122 11.68 -6.70 3.97
N ASN A 123 11.32 -7.56 4.92
CA ASN A 123 12.28 -8.45 5.60
C ASN A 123 12.97 -9.40 4.62
N ASP A 124 12.23 -9.91 3.63
CA ASP A 124 12.77 -10.81 2.61
C ASP A 124 13.73 -10.10 1.64
N ASN A 125 13.55 -8.81 1.41
CA ASN A 125 14.24 -8.06 0.36
C ASN A 125 15.16 -6.93 0.86
N ALA A 126 15.13 -6.57 2.15
CA ALA A 126 15.81 -5.37 2.68
C ALA A 126 17.31 -5.30 2.38
N ILE A 127 18.02 -6.45 2.36
CA ILE A 127 19.46 -6.53 2.09
C ILE A 127 19.76 -6.40 0.59
N SER A 128 18.76 -6.66 -0.25
CA SER A 128 18.90 -6.79 -1.71
C SER A 128 18.27 -5.64 -2.48
N VAL A 129 17.91 -4.54 -1.80
CA VAL A 129 17.36 -3.33 -2.42
C VAL A 129 18.17 -2.11 -2.00
N GLU A 130 18.06 -1.03 -2.78
CA GLU A 130 18.68 0.23 -2.42
C GLU A 130 18.04 0.82 -1.17
N GLU A 131 18.82 1.57 -0.41
CA GLU A 131 18.37 2.21 0.83
C GLU A 131 17.13 3.09 0.62
N GLU A 132 17.05 3.80 -0.50
CA GLU A 132 15.89 4.63 -0.85
C GLU A 132 14.60 3.82 -0.96
N THR A 133 14.66 2.63 -1.54
CA THR A 133 13.49 1.74 -1.66
C THR A 133 13.09 1.17 -0.31
N ALA A 134 14.06 0.73 0.49
CA ALA A 134 13.81 0.23 1.85
C ALA A 134 13.20 1.33 2.73
N THR A 135 13.72 2.55 2.65
CA THR A 135 13.20 3.72 3.40
C THR A 135 11.76 4.04 2.99
N LEU A 136 11.46 4.00 1.70
CA LEU A 136 10.08 4.20 1.22
C LEU A 136 9.12 3.17 1.81
N ALA A 137 9.50 1.89 1.82
CA ALA A 137 8.69 0.83 2.43
C ALA A 137 8.50 1.06 3.94
N GLN A 138 9.54 1.46 4.64
CA GLN A 138 9.49 1.79 6.07
C GLN A 138 8.57 2.97 6.35
N ASP A 139 8.63 4.02 5.53
CA ASP A 139 7.75 5.18 5.64
C ASP A 139 6.27 4.79 5.46
N ILE A 140 5.98 3.92 4.51
CA ILE A 140 4.63 3.39 4.27
C ILE A 140 4.15 2.60 5.50
N LEU A 141 4.99 1.74 6.06
CA LEU A 141 4.68 0.98 7.27
C LEU A 141 4.40 1.89 8.47
N ALA A 142 5.21 2.92 8.66
CA ALA A 142 5.00 3.90 9.72
C ALA A 142 3.68 4.65 9.54
N PHE A 143 3.35 5.02 8.32
CA PHE A 143 2.08 5.67 7.98
C PHE A 143 0.88 4.74 8.26
N PHE A 144 0.95 3.49 7.85
CA PHE A 144 -0.10 2.50 8.13
C PHE A 144 -0.32 2.31 9.63
N SER A 145 0.75 2.17 10.39
CA SER A 145 0.69 2.02 11.85
C SER A 145 0.06 3.25 12.52
N GLY A 146 0.41 4.43 12.08
CA GLY A 146 -0.18 5.68 12.57
C GLY A 146 -1.67 5.78 12.25
N SER A 147 -2.09 5.35 11.06
CA SER A 147 -3.50 5.37 10.68
C SER A 147 -4.33 4.36 11.47
N VAL A 148 -3.79 3.18 11.79
CA VAL A 148 -4.44 2.20 12.67
C VAL A 148 -4.69 2.81 14.06
N GLU A 149 -3.68 3.45 14.64
CA GLU A 149 -3.83 4.11 15.94
C GLU A 149 -4.89 5.23 15.90
N ALA A 150 -4.88 6.05 14.85
CA ALA A 150 -5.87 7.12 14.70
C ALA A 150 -7.30 6.59 14.52
N LEU A 151 -7.46 5.46 13.83
CA LEU A 151 -8.77 4.84 13.61
C LEU A 151 -9.38 4.23 14.86
N LYS A 152 -8.58 3.85 15.86
CA LYS A 152 -9.06 3.22 17.10
C LYS A 152 -10.06 4.07 17.87
N LYS A 153 -9.96 5.40 17.81
CA LYS A 153 -10.90 6.30 18.48
C LYS A 153 -12.33 6.19 17.96
N PHE A 154 -12.53 5.61 16.78
CA PHE A 154 -13.84 5.44 16.17
C PHE A 154 -14.50 4.09 16.49
N LEU A 155 -13.79 3.19 17.16
CA LEU A 155 -14.33 1.91 17.65
C LEU A 155 -15.32 2.11 18.85
#